data_40b709e90276ac79fdf3d55fa9db646e
#
_entry.id   40b709e90276ac79fdf3d55fa9db646e
#
_cell.length_a   1.000
_cell.length_b   1.000
_cell.length_c   1.000
_cell.angle_alpha   90.00
_cell.angle_beta   90.00
_cell.angle_gamma   90.00
#
_symmetry.space_group_name_H-M   'P 1'
#
loop_
_entity.id
_entity.type
_entity.pdbx_description
1 polymer ?
#
loop_
_entity_poly.entity_id
_entity_poly.type
_entity_poly.pdbx_seq_one_letter_code
_entity_poly.pdbx_strand_id
1 'polypeptide(L)'
;MINKTNKSILIFCVFAFGFFISNLLRSITATLTPILTTEFDLSAGNLGLLAGGYFIGFSIMQIPVGLLLDKHGPKKIISFFLVIAVIGTLSFALAKTFTGLLISRVFIGVGVSACMMGPLTGYRVWFAEKYQQRANSWMLMVANLGFVSSTLPVQILLPEIGWRLIFGLIAMLILLSIALILIFIPSWPKTDKTLKKENFSALSEIWKNKFFISLIPIAFINYGGIQAIQTLWAGPWMLEVVGYSPIQSATGLFWINITMLIAFLFWGFILPKIESFGIDSIKILKVGLPISYIVLFMIIYLGQKAGPTLFASYILASIVISLTQPAIALTFAKNFAGKALTSFNVFLFSGTFFMQWGIGLIIDFCSYLGFERVFSYQVSFFCFLLLCILSYSFFILKNKDT
;
A
#
# COMPACT_ATOMS: atom_id res chain seq x y z
N MET A 1 -4.12 28.37 -25.89
CA MET A 1 -5.26 27.76 -25.20
C MET A 1 -5.08 26.25 -25.19
N ILE A 2 -4.85 25.61 -24.04
CA ILE A 2 -4.74 24.15 -23.95
C ILE A 2 -6.16 23.57 -24.12
N ASN A 3 -6.32 22.69 -25.12
CA ASN A 3 -7.59 22.00 -25.40
C ASN A 3 -8.07 21.26 -24.13
N LYS A 4 -9.38 21.22 -23.88
CA LYS A 4 -10.00 20.62 -22.66
C LYS A 4 -9.47 19.20 -22.38
N THR A 5 -9.24 18.41 -23.42
CA THR A 5 -8.67 17.05 -23.35
C THR A 5 -7.20 17.07 -22.87
N ASN A 6 -6.37 17.96 -23.41
CA ASN A 6 -4.97 18.09 -23.02
C ASN A 6 -4.82 18.53 -21.55
N LYS A 7 -5.72 19.37 -21.05
CA LYS A 7 -5.74 19.79 -19.66
C LYS A 7 -6.04 18.63 -18.70
N SER A 8 -6.97 17.75 -19.05
CA SER A 8 -7.28 16.56 -18.24
C SER A 8 -6.12 15.57 -18.21
N ILE A 9 -5.45 15.36 -19.34
CA ILE A 9 -4.27 14.48 -19.39
C ILE A 9 -3.15 15.05 -18.51
N LEU A 10 -2.90 16.35 -18.57
CA LEU A 10 -1.89 17.00 -17.75
C LEU A 10 -2.18 16.88 -16.25
N ILE A 11 -3.44 17.11 -15.82
CA ILE A 11 -3.87 16.92 -14.43
C ILE A 11 -3.63 15.47 -14.00
N PHE A 12 -3.98 14.50 -14.87
CA PHE A 12 -3.73 13.09 -14.60
C PHE A 12 -2.25 12.80 -14.39
N CYS A 13 -1.38 13.21 -15.33
CA CYS A 13 0.07 12.95 -15.25
C CYS A 13 0.70 13.53 -13.99
N VAL A 14 0.32 14.76 -13.61
CA VAL A 14 0.84 15.43 -12.41
C VAL A 14 0.45 14.68 -11.14
N PHE A 15 -0.79 14.25 -11.02
CA PHE A 15 -1.22 13.47 -9.85
C PHE A 15 -0.63 12.06 -9.84
N ALA A 16 -0.58 11.40 -10.99
CA ALA A 16 -0.01 10.07 -11.14
C ALA A 16 1.48 10.03 -10.75
N PHE A 17 2.23 11.09 -11.08
CA PHE A 17 3.63 11.24 -10.68
C PHE A 17 3.80 11.30 -9.16
N GLY A 18 2.98 12.09 -8.44
CA GLY A 18 3.02 12.11 -6.97
C GLY A 18 2.68 10.74 -6.34
N PHE A 19 1.71 10.03 -6.92
CA PHE A 19 1.33 8.71 -6.42
C PHE A 19 2.38 7.63 -6.76
N PHE A 20 3.04 7.72 -7.90
CA PHE A 20 4.22 6.92 -8.25
C PHE A 20 5.31 7.03 -7.17
N ILE A 21 5.69 8.27 -6.79
CA ILE A 21 6.71 8.51 -5.75
C ILE A 21 6.27 7.93 -4.41
N SER A 22 4.99 8.07 -4.05
CA SER A 22 4.43 7.49 -2.82
C SER A 22 4.64 5.97 -2.76
N ASN A 23 4.40 5.25 -3.86
CA ASN A 23 4.55 3.80 -3.89
C ASN A 23 6.02 3.35 -3.99
N LEU A 24 6.88 4.13 -4.64
CA LEU A 24 8.32 3.92 -4.61
C LEU A 24 8.85 3.99 -3.17
N LEU A 25 8.49 5.03 -2.41
CA LEU A 25 8.89 5.20 -1.01
C LEU A 25 8.30 4.13 -0.08
N ARG A 26 7.13 3.58 -0.44
CA ARG A 26 6.45 2.54 0.33
C ARG A 26 7.24 1.23 0.36
N SER A 27 7.84 0.81 -0.75
CA SER A 27 8.47 -0.50 -0.91
C SER A 27 10.00 -0.49 -0.96
N ILE A 28 10.63 0.68 -1.05
CA ILE A 28 12.09 0.79 -1.20
C ILE A 28 12.87 0.11 -0.04
N THR A 29 12.26 -0.01 1.15
CA THR A 29 12.90 -0.63 2.32
C THR A 29 13.27 -2.10 2.07
N ALA A 30 12.47 -2.84 1.30
CA ALA A 30 12.77 -4.23 0.98
C ALA A 30 14.11 -4.37 0.23
N THR A 31 14.39 -3.47 -0.71
CA THR A 31 15.65 -3.43 -1.47
C THR A 31 16.82 -2.96 -0.62
N LEU A 32 16.58 -2.04 0.30
CA LEU A 32 17.61 -1.48 1.18
C LEU A 32 17.90 -2.36 2.41
N THR A 33 17.15 -3.45 2.62
CA THR A 33 17.30 -4.32 3.80
C THR A 33 18.75 -4.70 4.07
N PRO A 34 19.55 -5.23 3.12
CA PRO A 34 20.91 -5.68 3.42
C PRO A 34 21.79 -4.56 3.98
N ILE A 35 21.74 -3.39 3.34
CA ILE A 35 22.61 -2.26 3.74
C ILE A 35 22.17 -1.62 5.05
N LEU A 36 20.85 -1.44 5.25
CA LEU A 36 20.34 -0.85 6.48
C LEU A 36 20.52 -1.78 7.67
N THR A 37 20.32 -3.09 7.50
CA THR A 37 20.55 -4.09 8.56
C THR A 37 22.00 -4.09 8.98
N THR A 38 22.95 -4.05 8.05
CA THR A 38 24.38 -4.03 8.36
C THR A 38 24.82 -2.70 8.98
N GLU A 39 24.36 -1.56 8.45
CA GLU A 39 24.80 -0.23 8.90
C GLU A 39 24.27 0.14 10.30
N PHE A 40 23.03 -0.28 10.61
CA PHE A 40 22.35 0.08 11.87
C PHE A 40 22.14 -1.11 12.82
N ASP A 41 22.71 -2.26 12.52
CA ASP A 41 22.57 -3.51 13.31
C ASP A 41 21.10 -3.84 13.63
N LEU A 42 20.26 -3.88 12.58
CA LEU A 42 18.82 -4.04 12.75
C LEU A 42 18.44 -5.51 12.94
N SER A 43 17.70 -5.79 14.01
CA SER A 43 16.97 -7.04 14.15
C SER A 43 15.79 -7.11 13.14
N ALA A 44 15.19 -8.29 12.97
CA ALA A 44 14.02 -8.46 12.11
C ALA A 44 12.84 -7.61 12.60
N GLY A 45 12.63 -7.51 13.94
CA GLY A 45 11.62 -6.64 14.53
C GLY A 45 11.87 -5.17 14.24
N ASN A 46 13.13 -4.71 14.36
CA ASN A 46 13.52 -3.34 14.03
C ASN A 46 13.31 -3.05 12.54
N LEU A 47 13.63 -3.98 11.66
CA LEU A 47 13.40 -3.85 10.23
C LEU A 47 11.90 -3.76 9.90
N GLY A 48 11.09 -4.62 10.51
CA GLY A 48 9.63 -4.58 10.37
C GLY A 48 9.01 -3.29 10.91
N LEU A 49 9.51 -2.79 12.05
CA LEU A 49 9.09 -1.51 12.64
C LEU A 49 9.48 -0.33 11.73
N LEU A 50 10.69 -0.34 11.17
CA LEU A 50 11.17 0.70 10.26
C LEU A 50 10.30 0.78 8.98
N ALA A 51 10.05 -0.34 8.34
CA ALA A 51 9.19 -0.39 7.16
C ALA A 51 7.73 -0.03 7.52
N GLY A 52 7.24 -0.55 8.65
CA GLY A 52 5.91 -0.27 9.19
C GLY A 52 5.70 1.21 9.53
N GLY A 53 6.74 1.94 9.95
CA GLY A 53 6.68 3.36 10.28
C GLY A 53 6.04 4.22 9.18
N TYR A 54 6.26 3.88 7.90
CA TYR A 54 5.57 4.50 6.78
C TYR A 54 4.05 4.29 6.86
N PHE A 55 3.61 3.07 7.13
CA PHE A 55 2.20 2.71 7.10
C PHE A 55 1.41 3.28 8.27
N ILE A 56 2.00 3.38 9.47
CA ILE A 56 1.33 3.99 10.62
C ILE A 56 1.13 5.50 10.38
N GLY A 57 2.16 6.21 9.86
CA GLY A 57 2.05 7.62 9.48
C GLY A 57 0.98 7.84 8.39
N PHE A 58 0.96 6.97 7.38
CA PHE A 58 -0.03 7.00 6.30
C PHE A 58 -1.46 6.71 6.81
N SER A 59 -1.63 5.71 7.69
CA SER A 59 -2.92 5.29 8.24
C SER A 59 -3.58 6.37 9.11
N ILE A 60 -2.83 6.96 10.03
CA ILE A 60 -3.35 8.01 10.93
C ILE A 60 -3.91 9.19 10.14
N MET A 61 -3.32 9.51 9.00
CA MET A 61 -3.74 10.63 8.16
C MET A 61 -4.93 10.34 7.24
N GLN A 62 -5.42 9.11 7.10
CA GLN A 62 -6.49 8.79 6.15
C GLN A 62 -7.77 9.61 6.39
N ILE A 63 -8.26 9.67 7.63
CA ILE A 63 -9.46 10.43 7.98
C ILE A 63 -9.19 11.95 7.91
N PRO A 64 -8.15 12.51 8.57
CA PRO A 64 -7.84 13.94 8.47
C PRO A 64 -7.65 14.42 7.02
N VAL A 65 -6.92 13.67 6.19
CA VAL A 65 -6.69 14.03 4.79
C VAL A 65 -7.99 14.07 4.00
N GLY A 66 -8.90 13.09 4.21
CA GLY A 66 -10.21 13.10 3.57
C GLY A 66 -10.98 14.41 3.84
N LEU A 67 -11.07 14.80 5.11
CA LEU A 67 -11.75 16.03 5.54
C LEU A 67 -11.09 17.31 4.98
N LEU A 68 -9.76 17.34 4.99
CA LEU A 68 -9.01 18.48 4.48
C LEU A 68 -9.14 18.63 2.96
N LEU A 69 -9.17 17.52 2.22
CA LEU A 69 -9.36 17.51 0.77
C LEU A 69 -10.72 18.04 0.36
N ASP A 70 -11.78 17.66 1.07
CA ASP A 70 -13.14 18.14 0.79
C ASP A 70 -13.24 19.67 1.04
N LYS A 71 -12.55 20.17 2.06
CA LYS A 71 -12.60 21.60 2.44
C LYS A 71 -11.69 22.49 1.60
N HIS A 72 -10.44 22.08 1.35
CA HIS A 72 -9.40 22.93 0.79
C HIS A 72 -8.97 22.54 -0.63
N GLY A 73 -9.41 21.35 -1.08
CA GLY A 73 -9.10 20.78 -2.38
C GLY A 73 -7.70 20.17 -2.52
N PRO A 74 -7.50 19.33 -3.55
CA PRO A 74 -6.30 18.53 -3.69
C PRO A 74 -5.03 19.35 -3.93
N LYS A 75 -5.09 20.47 -4.66
CA LYS A 75 -3.90 21.30 -4.93
C LYS A 75 -3.18 21.72 -3.66
N LYS A 76 -3.90 22.33 -2.71
CA LYS A 76 -3.32 22.84 -1.45
C LYS A 76 -2.90 21.71 -0.52
N ILE A 77 -3.76 20.71 -0.38
CA ILE A 77 -3.54 19.63 0.60
C ILE A 77 -2.41 18.71 0.17
N ILE A 78 -2.37 18.26 -1.09
CA ILE A 78 -1.28 17.40 -1.56
C ILE A 78 0.05 18.16 -1.47
N SER A 79 0.11 19.43 -1.92
CA SER A 79 1.36 20.21 -1.84
C SER A 79 1.83 20.38 -0.41
N PHE A 80 0.93 20.69 0.55
CA PHE A 80 1.28 20.83 1.96
C PHE A 80 1.84 19.51 2.53
N PHE A 81 1.16 18.40 2.29
CA PHE A 81 1.61 17.11 2.78
C PHE A 81 2.92 16.66 2.12
N LEU A 82 3.12 16.91 0.83
CA LEU A 82 4.37 16.60 0.16
C LEU A 82 5.56 17.41 0.72
N VAL A 83 5.38 18.60 1.26
CA VAL A 83 6.46 19.30 2.00
C VAL A 83 6.89 18.48 3.22
N ILE A 84 5.95 17.89 3.96
CA ILE A 84 6.26 16.98 5.08
C ILE A 84 7.04 15.75 4.56
N ALA A 85 6.64 15.22 3.38
CA ALA A 85 7.37 14.12 2.75
C ALA A 85 8.80 14.49 2.38
N VAL A 86 9.06 15.71 1.87
CA VAL A 86 10.43 16.21 1.59
C VAL A 86 11.25 16.21 2.87
N ILE A 87 10.71 16.81 3.94
CA ILE A 87 11.40 16.85 5.25
C ILE A 87 11.70 15.43 5.73
N GLY A 88 10.71 14.53 5.71
CA GLY A 88 10.90 13.15 6.10
C GLY A 88 11.95 12.41 5.24
N THR A 89 11.95 12.63 3.92
CA THR A 89 12.87 11.97 2.98
C THR A 89 14.31 12.46 3.17
N LEU A 90 14.51 13.77 3.37
CA LEU A 90 15.82 14.34 3.68
C LEU A 90 16.30 13.92 5.07
N SER A 91 15.42 13.92 6.08
CA SER A 91 15.76 13.44 7.42
C SER A 91 16.17 11.96 7.40
N PHE A 92 15.54 11.14 6.56
CA PHE A 92 15.93 9.75 6.38
C PHE A 92 17.33 9.64 5.80
N ALA A 93 17.64 10.41 4.75
CA ALA A 93 18.97 10.44 4.13
C ALA A 93 20.09 10.87 5.10
N LEU A 94 19.77 11.75 6.04
CA LEU A 94 20.72 12.30 7.03
C LEU A 94 20.75 11.52 8.34
N ALA A 95 19.89 10.52 8.51
CA ALA A 95 19.77 9.77 9.75
C ALA A 95 21.05 8.97 10.06
N LYS A 96 21.46 9.02 11.33
CA LYS A 96 22.62 8.29 11.88
C LYS A 96 22.21 7.28 12.96
N THR A 97 20.92 7.20 13.29
CA THR A 97 20.39 6.31 14.31
C THR A 97 19.12 5.64 13.82
N PHE A 98 18.80 4.48 14.37
CA PHE A 98 17.54 3.78 14.09
C PHE A 98 16.30 4.66 14.37
N THR A 99 16.29 5.35 15.50
CA THR A 99 15.19 6.25 15.87
C THR A 99 15.01 7.36 14.84
N GLY A 100 16.10 7.94 14.33
CA GLY A 100 16.05 8.94 13.26
C GLY A 100 15.45 8.39 11.97
N LEU A 101 15.84 7.17 11.57
CA LEU A 101 15.24 6.48 10.43
C LEU A 101 13.75 6.23 10.63
N LEU A 102 13.36 5.72 11.80
CA LEU A 102 11.96 5.40 12.12
C LEU A 102 11.05 6.64 12.09
N ILE A 103 11.47 7.72 12.77
CA ILE A 103 10.72 8.99 12.77
C ILE A 103 10.59 9.51 11.33
N SER A 104 11.68 9.48 10.57
CA SER A 104 11.67 9.90 9.17
C SER A 104 10.67 9.09 8.33
N ARG A 105 10.57 7.77 8.55
CA ARG A 105 9.57 6.90 7.90
C ARG A 105 8.14 7.30 8.22
N VAL A 106 7.85 7.65 9.47
CA VAL A 106 6.53 8.16 9.87
C VAL A 106 6.21 9.46 9.14
N PHE A 107 7.16 10.41 9.09
CA PHE A 107 6.98 11.68 8.37
C PHE A 107 6.78 11.48 6.86
N ILE A 108 7.52 10.56 6.24
CA ILE A 108 7.32 10.18 4.84
C ILE A 108 5.89 9.65 4.64
N GLY A 109 5.43 8.72 5.50
CA GLY A 109 4.08 8.16 5.42
C GLY A 109 2.98 9.21 5.58
N VAL A 110 3.11 10.11 6.55
CA VAL A 110 2.24 11.29 6.73
C VAL A 110 2.24 12.12 5.46
N GLY A 111 3.43 12.47 4.96
CA GLY A 111 3.58 13.40 3.84
C GLY A 111 3.03 12.90 2.50
N VAL A 112 3.05 11.59 2.23
CA VAL A 112 2.50 11.05 0.99
C VAL A 112 1.05 10.56 1.12
N SER A 113 0.45 10.64 2.30
CA SER A 113 -0.92 10.13 2.57
C SER A 113 -2.00 10.78 1.68
N ALA A 114 -1.81 12.03 1.28
CA ALA A 114 -2.73 12.74 0.40
C ALA A 114 -2.62 12.33 -1.09
N CYS A 115 -1.54 11.65 -1.50
CA CYS A 115 -1.28 11.31 -2.90
C CYS A 115 -2.23 10.24 -3.47
N MET A 116 -2.92 9.47 -2.64
CA MET A 116 -3.91 8.49 -3.06
C MET A 116 -5.31 9.12 -3.18
N MET A 117 -5.79 9.77 -2.13
CA MET A 117 -7.16 10.31 -2.08
C MET A 117 -7.32 11.65 -2.79
N GLY A 118 -6.27 12.47 -2.84
CA GLY A 118 -6.31 13.77 -3.49
C GLY A 118 -6.67 13.73 -4.98
N PRO A 119 -6.04 12.89 -5.80
CA PRO A 119 -6.40 12.69 -7.20
C PRO A 119 -7.86 12.25 -7.39
N LEU A 120 -8.33 11.29 -6.58
CA LEU A 120 -9.72 10.80 -6.65
C LEU A 120 -10.72 11.93 -6.40
N THR A 121 -10.42 12.81 -5.44
CA THR A 121 -11.22 14.02 -5.16
C THR A 121 -11.16 14.99 -6.35
N GLY A 122 -9.98 15.21 -6.93
CA GLY A 122 -9.79 16.09 -8.09
C GLY A 122 -10.51 15.60 -9.35
N TYR A 123 -10.45 14.30 -9.64
CA TYR A 123 -11.10 13.72 -10.82
C TYR A 123 -12.62 13.88 -10.79
N ARG A 124 -13.25 13.84 -9.60
CA ARG A 124 -14.71 14.08 -9.47
C ARG A 124 -15.12 15.48 -9.95
N VAL A 125 -14.22 16.46 -9.86
CA VAL A 125 -14.50 17.86 -10.21
C VAL A 125 -14.04 18.21 -11.62
N TRP A 126 -12.88 17.70 -12.05
CA TRP A 126 -12.25 18.16 -13.30
C TRP A 126 -12.39 17.21 -14.48
N PHE A 127 -12.89 15.98 -14.23
CA PHE A 127 -13.09 14.97 -15.28
C PHE A 127 -14.57 14.71 -15.49
N ALA A 128 -14.98 14.54 -16.77
CA ALA A 128 -16.30 14.06 -17.07
C ALA A 128 -16.51 12.64 -16.49
N GLU A 129 -17.71 12.35 -15.99
CA GLU A 129 -18.04 11.13 -15.25
C GLU A 129 -17.58 9.85 -15.97
N LYS A 130 -17.77 9.79 -17.30
CA LYS A 130 -17.35 8.67 -18.15
C LYS A 130 -15.82 8.38 -18.14
N TYR A 131 -15.00 9.36 -17.75
CA TYR A 131 -13.52 9.23 -17.71
C TYR A 131 -12.98 9.01 -16.31
N GLN A 132 -13.76 9.23 -15.24
CA GLN A 132 -13.29 9.17 -13.86
C GLN A 132 -12.80 7.77 -13.49
N GLN A 133 -13.59 6.73 -13.80
CA GLN A 133 -13.21 5.34 -13.52
C GLN A 133 -11.94 4.94 -14.27
N ARG A 134 -11.82 5.33 -15.54
CA ARG A 134 -10.64 5.07 -16.35
C ARG A 134 -9.40 5.76 -15.78
N ALA A 135 -9.51 7.03 -15.37
CA ALA A 135 -8.42 7.76 -14.73
C ALA A 135 -7.96 7.08 -13.43
N ASN A 136 -8.90 6.61 -12.60
CA ASN A 136 -8.59 5.89 -11.37
C ASN A 136 -7.83 4.58 -11.65
N SER A 137 -8.25 3.80 -12.64
CA SER A 137 -7.57 2.56 -13.02
C SER A 137 -6.15 2.82 -13.54
N TRP A 138 -5.98 3.82 -14.41
CA TRP A 138 -4.66 4.18 -14.93
C TRP A 138 -3.73 4.74 -13.84
N MET A 139 -4.29 5.45 -12.85
CA MET A 139 -3.52 5.94 -11.72
C MET A 139 -2.97 4.79 -10.86
N LEU A 140 -3.78 3.74 -10.62
CA LEU A 140 -3.30 2.54 -9.93
C LEU A 140 -2.19 1.82 -10.70
N MET A 141 -2.25 1.81 -12.03
CA MET A 141 -1.17 1.27 -12.86
C MET A 141 0.14 2.05 -12.69
N VAL A 142 0.08 3.37 -12.79
CA VAL A 142 1.26 4.22 -12.59
C VAL A 142 1.82 4.07 -11.18
N ALA A 143 0.96 3.90 -10.18
CA ALA A 143 1.37 3.61 -8.82
C ALA A 143 2.18 2.30 -8.72
N ASN A 144 1.75 1.24 -9.43
CA ASN A 144 2.49 -0.02 -9.45
C ASN A 144 3.88 0.10 -10.10
N LEU A 145 4.08 1.02 -11.05
CA LEU A 145 5.42 1.34 -11.56
C LEU A 145 6.34 1.89 -10.45
N GLY A 146 5.79 2.55 -9.42
CA GLY A 146 6.55 2.94 -8.23
C GLY A 146 7.11 1.74 -7.47
N PHE A 147 6.31 0.68 -7.30
CA PHE A 147 6.79 -0.56 -6.70
C PHE A 147 7.89 -1.23 -7.55
N VAL A 148 7.71 -1.31 -8.86
CA VAL A 148 8.72 -1.85 -9.78
C VAL A 148 10.02 -1.05 -9.70
N SER A 149 9.93 0.28 -9.70
CA SER A 149 11.10 1.18 -9.67
C SER A 149 11.88 1.12 -8.36
N SER A 150 11.23 0.75 -7.25
CA SER A 150 11.87 0.62 -5.93
C SER A 150 12.72 -0.64 -5.75
N THR A 151 12.72 -1.56 -6.72
CA THR A 151 13.39 -2.86 -6.66
C THR A 151 14.69 -2.88 -7.46
N LEU A 152 14.75 -3.61 -8.56
CA LEU A 152 15.95 -3.75 -9.38
C LEU A 152 16.57 -2.41 -9.81
N PRO A 153 15.81 -1.37 -10.24
CA PRO A 153 16.41 -0.08 -10.58
C PRO A 153 17.14 0.57 -9.41
N VAL A 154 16.58 0.54 -8.21
CA VAL A 154 17.25 1.04 -7.00
C VAL A 154 18.48 0.19 -6.67
N GLN A 155 18.38 -1.14 -6.76
CA GLN A 155 19.49 -2.04 -6.47
C GLN A 155 20.70 -1.82 -7.41
N ILE A 156 20.45 -1.49 -8.68
CA ILE A 156 21.53 -1.18 -9.64
C ILE A 156 22.22 0.15 -9.28
N LEU A 157 21.47 1.15 -8.86
CA LEU A 157 22.02 2.46 -8.50
C LEU A 157 22.73 2.45 -7.13
N LEU A 158 22.35 1.52 -6.25
CA LEU A 158 22.80 1.49 -4.86
C LEU A 158 24.33 1.43 -4.68
N PRO A 159 25.09 0.60 -5.44
CA PRO A 159 26.55 0.55 -5.33
C PRO A 159 27.25 1.84 -5.84
N GLU A 160 26.63 2.52 -6.82
CA GLU A 160 27.23 3.69 -7.50
C GLU A 160 27.10 4.97 -6.67
N ILE A 161 25.91 5.21 -6.12
CA ILE A 161 25.61 6.50 -5.48
C ILE A 161 25.20 6.39 -4.01
N GLY A 162 24.99 5.18 -3.51
CA GLY A 162 24.58 4.92 -2.13
C GLY A 162 23.14 5.31 -1.82
N TRP A 163 22.60 4.72 -0.76
CA TRP A 163 21.18 4.91 -0.41
C TRP A 163 20.83 6.34 0.04
N ARG A 164 21.80 7.06 0.65
CA ARG A 164 21.57 8.45 1.09
C ARG A 164 21.33 9.39 -0.09
N LEU A 165 22.12 9.28 -1.15
CA LEU A 165 21.94 10.09 -2.34
C LEU A 165 20.68 9.70 -3.10
N ILE A 166 20.30 8.42 -3.12
CA ILE A 166 19.02 7.95 -3.68
C ILE A 166 17.85 8.67 -2.99
N PHE A 167 17.83 8.76 -1.65
CA PHE A 167 16.80 9.52 -0.92
C PHE A 167 16.86 11.01 -1.21
N GLY A 168 18.05 11.58 -1.40
CA GLY A 168 18.22 12.97 -1.85
C GLY A 168 17.57 13.20 -3.22
N LEU A 169 17.79 12.30 -4.18
CA LEU A 169 17.15 12.35 -5.51
C LEU A 169 15.62 12.20 -5.41
N ILE A 170 15.14 11.29 -4.58
CA ILE A 170 13.68 11.15 -4.34
C ILE A 170 13.10 12.45 -3.74
N ALA A 171 13.80 13.11 -2.82
CA ALA A 171 13.36 14.40 -2.28
C ALA A 171 13.27 15.46 -3.37
N MET A 172 14.20 15.49 -4.33
CA MET A 172 14.12 16.38 -5.51
C MET A 172 12.92 16.05 -6.40
N LEU A 173 12.61 14.77 -6.61
CA LEU A 173 11.39 14.35 -7.35
C LEU A 173 10.12 14.77 -6.64
N ILE A 174 10.08 14.74 -5.29
CA ILE A 174 8.94 15.23 -4.51
C ILE A 174 8.80 16.75 -4.68
N LEU A 175 9.90 17.51 -4.62
CA LEU A 175 9.89 18.96 -4.88
C LEU A 175 9.38 19.29 -6.28
N LEU A 176 9.84 18.52 -7.29
CA LEU A 176 9.32 18.64 -8.65
C LEU A 176 7.81 18.36 -8.70
N SER A 177 7.33 17.32 -8.00
CA SER A 177 5.90 17.02 -7.91
C SER A 177 5.10 18.18 -7.29
N ILE A 178 5.61 18.80 -6.22
CA ILE A 178 5.00 20.01 -5.63
C ILE A 178 4.92 21.12 -6.65
N ALA A 179 6.02 21.44 -7.35
CA ALA A 179 6.06 22.49 -8.36
C ALA A 179 5.04 22.22 -9.49
N LEU A 180 4.98 21.00 -10.01
CA LEU A 180 4.02 20.60 -11.05
C LEU A 180 2.56 20.75 -10.54
N ILE A 181 2.27 20.36 -9.31
CA ILE A 181 0.94 20.51 -8.72
C ILE A 181 0.57 21.99 -8.59
N LEU A 182 1.47 22.83 -8.09
CA LEU A 182 1.23 24.26 -7.92
C LEU A 182 1.04 24.99 -9.25
N ILE A 183 1.73 24.58 -10.30
CA ILE A 183 1.64 25.20 -11.63
C ILE A 183 0.38 24.72 -12.38
N PHE A 184 0.20 23.40 -12.49
CA PHE A 184 -0.76 22.82 -13.45
C PHE A 184 -2.12 22.44 -12.86
N ILE A 185 -2.21 22.19 -11.56
CA ILE A 185 -3.50 21.83 -10.95
C ILE A 185 -4.35 23.08 -10.75
N PRO A 186 -5.62 23.10 -11.22
CA PRO A 186 -6.51 24.23 -11.06
C PRO A 186 -6.82 24.52 -9.58
N SER A 187 -7.22 25.76 -9.31
CA SER A 187 -7.73 26.12 -7.99
C SER A 187 -9.03 25.38 -7.68
N TRP A 188 -9.21 25.03 -6.40
CA TRP A 188 -10.44 24.39 -5.95
C TRP A 188 -11.61 25.35 -6.07
N PRO A 189 -12.76 24.91 -6.61
CA PRO A 189 -13.95 25.77 -6.65
C PRO A 189 -14.32 26.22 -5.24
N LYS A 190 -14.66 27.51 -5.07
CA LYS A 190 -15.22 27.97 -3.80
C LYS A 190 -16.57 27.30 -3.62
N THR A 191 -16.64 26.31 -2.76
CA THR A 191 -17.89 25.67 -2.37
C THR A 191 -18.65 26.63 -1.47
N ASP A 192 -19.92 26.91 -1.78
CA ASP A 192 -20.79 27.66 -0.88
C ASP A 192 -20.77 27.03 0.51
N LYS A 193 -20.62 27.88 1.53
CA LYS A 193 -20.46 27.52 2.95
C LYS A 193 -21.65 26.77 3.58
N THR A 194 -22.61 26.35 2.78
CA THR A 194 -23.75 25.51 3.18
C THR A 194 -23.42 24.01 3.22
N LEU A 195 -22.13 23.63 3.18
CA LEU A 195 -21.77 22.27 3.52
C LEU A 195 -22.19 22.02 4.97
N LYS A 196 -23.30 21.29 5.05
CA LYS A 196 -23.93 20.75 6.25
C LYS A 196 -22.90 20.41 7.32
N LYS A 197 -23.18 20.80 8.58
CA LYS A 197 -22.51 20.30 9.78
C LYS A 197 -22.06 18.86 9.52
N GLU A 198 -20.75 18.62 9.52
CA GLU A 198 -20.21 17.29 9.37
C GLU A 198 -20.85 16.41 10.42
N ASN A 199 -21.78 15.56 10.00
CA ASN A 199 -22.48 14.71 10.91
C ASN A 199 -21.50 13.62 11.35
N PHE A 200 -20.88 13.77 12.52
CA PHE A 200 -20.22 12.69 13.26
C PHE A 200 -21.14 11.47 13.40
N SER A 201 -22.47 11.66 13.33
CA SER A 201 -23.46 10.60 13.22
C SER A 201 -23.24 9.67 12.02
N ALA A 202 -22.77 10.18 10.88
CA ALA A 202 -22.49 9.36 9.71
C ALA A 202 -21.31 8.40 9.91
N LEU A 203 -20.25 8.82 10.61
CA LEU A 203 -19.15 7.92 10.97
C LEU A 203 -19.63 6.84 11.94
N SER A 204 -20.44 7.20 12.93
CA SER A 204 -21.03 6.22 13.88
C SER A 204 -21.88 5.17 13.16
N GLU A 205 -22.64 5.57 12.13
CA GLU A 205 -23.45 4.65 11.32
C GLU A 205 -22.57 3.66 10.52
N ILE A 206 -21.50 4.15 9.90
CA ILE A 206 -20.52 3.33 9.18
C ILE A 206 -19.90 2.28 10.13
N TRP A 207 -19.47 2.71 11.31
CA TRP A 207 -18.80 1.84 12.29
C TRP A 207 -19.74 0.84 12.98
N LYS A 208 -21.06 1.00 12.87
CA LYS A 208 -22.08 0.06 13.35
C LYS A 208 -22.57 -0.90 12.28
N ASN A 209 -22.21 -0.69 11.02
CA ASN A 209 -22.66 -1.54 9.91
C ASN A 209 -22.06 -2.94 10.03
N LYS A 210 -22.91 -3.97 10.09
CA LYS A 210 -22.50 -5.37 10.30
C LYS A 210 -21.56 -5.89 9.19
N PHE A 211 -21.85 -5.52 7.94
CA PHE A 211 -21.03 -5.93 6.80
C PHE A 211 -19.64 -5.26 6.84
N PHE A 212 -19.59 -3.95 7.13
CA PHE A 212 -18.34 -3.23 7.33
C PHE A 212 -17.48 -3.89 8.41
N ILE A 213 -18.08 -4.20 9.58
CA ILE A 213 -17.38 -4.86 10.70
C ILE A 213 -16.87 -6.25 10.30
N SER A 214 -17.64 -7.00 9.50
CA SER A 214 -17.22 -8.34 9.07
C SER A 214 -16.00 -8.36 8.18
N LEU A 215 -15.76 -7.27 7.43
CA LEU A 215 -14.61 -7.12 6.55
C LEU A 215 -13.36 -6.56 7.25
N ILE A 216 -13.47 -5.98 8.45
CA ILE A 216 -12.32 -5.40 9.18
C ILE A 216 -11.20 -6.43 9.40
N PRO A 217 -11.43 -7.64 9.95
CA PRO A 217 -10.35 -8.60 10.16
C PRO A 217 -9.66 -9.04 8.86
N ILE A 218 -10.43 -9.21 7.78
CA ILE A 218 -9.87 -9.53 6.46
C ILE A 218 -9.01 -8.37 5.95
N ALA A 219 -9.49 -7.13 6.08
CA ALA A 219 -8.75 -5.94 5.68
C ALA A 219 -7.45 -5.80 6.47
N PHE A 220 -7.52 -5.94 7.78
CA PHE A 220 -6.40 -5.74 8.69
C PHE A 220 -5.33 -6.84 8.51
N ILE A 221 -5.74 -8.11 8.48
CA ILE A 221 -4.81 -9.24 8.46
C ILE A 221 -4.42 -9.60 7.03
N ASN A 222 -5.38 -9.88 6.14
CA ASN A 222 -5.03 -10.38 4.79
C ASN A 222 -4.44 -9.28 3.91
N TYR A 223 -5.10 -8.13 3.76
CA TYR A 223 -4.52 -7.03 2.99
C TYR A 223 -3.22 -6.55 3.63
N GLY A 224 -3.23 -6.36 4.97
CA GLY A 224 -2.06 -5.94 5.72
C GLY A 224 -0.87 -6.87 5.52
N GLY A 225 -1.10 -8.18 5.59
CA GLY A 225 -0.05 -9.19 5.41
C GLY A 225 0.46 -9.31 3.98
N ILE A 226 -0.44 -9.25 2.97
CA ILE A 226 -0.02 -9.22 1.56
C ILE A 226 0.90 -8.03 1.31
N GLN A 227 0.52 -6.85 1.79
CA GLN A 227 1.34 -5.66 1.67
C GLN A 227 2.65 -5.78 2.45
N ALA A 228 2.63 -6.37 3.65
CA ALA A 228 3.82 -6.61 4.45
C ALA A 228 4.83 -7.53 3.72
N ILE A 229 4.32 -8.61 3.12
CA ILE A 229 5.16 -9.53 2.33
C ILE A 229 5.69 -8.83 1.09
N GLN A 230 4.84 -8.17 0.30
CA GLN A 230 5.22 -7.53 -0.96
C GLN A 230 6.21 -6.38 -0.76
N THR A 231 5.99 -5.54 0.26
CA THR A 231 6.76 -4.31 0.44
C THR A 231 7.94 -4.44 1.38
N LEU A 232 8.09 -5.60 2.04
CA LEU A 232 9.22 -5.91 2.89
C LEU A 232 9.63 -7.39 2.84
N TRP A 233 8.83 -8.31 3.39
CA TRP A 233 9.30 -9.64 3.82
C TRP A 233 9.67 -10.61 2.71
N ALA A 234 9.18 -10.40 1.47
CA ALA A 234 9.63 -11.22 0.33
C ALA A 234 11.12 -11.03 0.02
N GLY A 235 11.67 -9.81 0.23
CA GLY A 235 13.10 -9.55 0.07
C GLY A 235 13.97 -10.32 1.06
N PRO A 236 13.81 -10.08 2.38
CA PRO A 236 14.51 -10.82 3.42
C PRO A 236 14.33 -12.34 3.33
N TRP A 237 13.16 -12.86 2.96
CA TRP A 237 12.98 -14.30 2.71
C TRP A 237 13.93 -14.79 1.61
N MET A 238 14.00 -14.11 0.47
CA MET A 238 14.89 -14.50 -0.62
C MET A 238 16.37 -14.44 -0.21
N LEU A 239 16.76 -13.49 0.63
CA LEU A 239 18.12 -13.36 1.14
C LEU A 239 18.45 -14.43 2.18
N GLU A 240 17.64 -14.53 3.24
CA GLU A 240 17.96 -15.28 4.45
C GLU A 240 17.51 -16.74 4.40
N VAL A 241 16.42 -17.05 3.66
CA VAL A 241 15.86 -18.40 3.57
C VAL A 241 16.35 -19.10 2.30
N VAL A 242 16.25 -18.43 1.15
CA VAL A 242 16.65 -19.03 -0.15
C VAL A 242 18.15 -18.90 -0.39
N GLY A 243 18.81 -17.92 0.23
CA GLY A 243 20.26 -17.68 0.09
C GLY A 243 20.62 -16.88 -1.18
N TYR A 244 19.69 -16.05 -1.69
CA TYR A 244 19.96 -15.21 -2.85
C TYR A 244 20.89 -14.05 -2.51
N SER A 245 21.67 -13.63 -3.51
CA SER A 245 22.40 -12.36 -3.43
C SER A 245 21.43 -11.16 -3.46
N PRO A 246 21.85 -9.96 -3.01
CA PRO A 246 21.02 -8.76 -3.05
C PRO A 246 20.45 -8.46 -4.43
N ILE A 247 21.24 -8.64 -5.50
CA ILE A 247 20.77 -8.42 -6.88
C ILE A 247 19.75 -9.47 -7.33
N GLN A 248 19.90 -10.73 -6.92
CA GLN A 248 18.93 -11.78 -7.21
C GLN A 248 17.62 -11.54 -6.45
N SER A 249 17.68 -11.13 -5.18
CA SER A 249 16.50 -10.77 -4.40
C SER A 249 15.76 -9.57 -5.02
N ALA A 250 16.47 -8.51 -5.39
CA ALA A 250 15.88 -7.35 -6.05
C ALA A 250 15.26 -7.69 -7.41
N THR A 251 15.89 -8.58 -8.18
CA THR A 251 15.34 -9.12 -9.44
C THR A 251 14.06 -9.92 -9.18
N GLY A 252 14.05 -10.72 -8.12
CA GLY A 252 12.84 -11.45 -7.69
C GLY A 252 11.70 -10.50 -7.34
N LEU A 253 11.96 -9.48 -6.52
CA LEU A 253 10.99 -8.42 -6.17
C LEU A 253 10.49 -7.66 -7.41
N PHE A 254 11.37 -7.39 -8.37
CA PHE A 254 11.00 -6.76 -9.64
C PHE A 254 9.95 -7.60 -10.38
N TRP A 255 10.19 -8.90 -10.57
CA TRP A 255 9.25 -9.78 -11.25
C TRP A 255 7.95 -10.00 -10.48
N ILE A 256 7.98 -10.06 -9.16
CA ILE A 256 6.78 -10.09 -8.32
C ILE A 256 5.91 -8.86 -8.60
N ASN A 257 6.51 -7.66 -8.63
CA ASN A 257 5.78 -6.41 -8.85
C ASN A 257 5.30 -6.26 -10.32
N ILE A 258 6.06 -6.74 -11.30
CA ILE A 258 5.62 -6.82 -12.70
C ILE A 258 4.41 -7.78 -12.83
N THR A 259 4.45 -8.94 -12.18
CA THR A 259 3.32 -9.88 -12.17
C THR A 259 2.08 -9.23 -11.60
N MET A 260 2.20 -8.48 -10.50
CA MET A 260 1.09 -7.74 -9.90
C MET A 260 0.55 -6.66 -10.84
N LEU A 261 1.43 -5.91 -11.51
CA LEU A 261 1.03 -4.89 -12.50
C LEU A 261 0.19 -5.53 -13.62
N ILE A 262 0.68 -6.62 -14.19
CA ILE A 262 -0.01 -7.37 -15.25
C ILE A 262 -1.33 -7.95 -14.73
N ALA A 263 -1.33 -8.50 -13.52
CA ALA A 263 -2.51 -9.07 -12.91
C ALA A 263 -3.63 -8.04 -12.70
N PHE A 264 -3.31 -6.82 -12.23
CA PHE A 264 -4.30 -5.75 -12.10
C PHE A 264 -4.85 -5.29 -13.46
N LEU A 265 -4.02 -5.28 -14.51
CA LEU A 265 -4.49 -5.00 -15.87
C LEU A 265 -5.55 -6.00 -16.32
N PHE A 266 -5.23 -7.31 -16.21
CA PHE A 266 -6.16 -8.37 -16.59
C PHE A 266 -7.39 -8.41 -15.68
N TRP A 267 -7.22 -8.15 -14.37
CA TRP A 267 -8.32 -8.15 -13.43
C TRP A 267 -9.40 -7.14 -13.78
N GLY A 268 -9.02 -5.96 -14.26
CA GLY A 268 -9.95 -4.94 -14.76
C GLY A 268 -10.81 -5.39 -15.94
N PHE A 269 -10.35 -6.35 -16.76
CA PHE A 269 -11.12 -6.93 -17.88
C PHE A 269 -11.89 -8.20 -17.49
N ILE A 270 -11.34 -9.00 -16.59
CA ILE A 270 -11.91 -10.30 -16.19
C ILE A 270 -13.08 -10.10 -15.21
N LEU A 271 -12.94 -9.19 -14.24
CA LEU A 271 -13.94 -8.97 -13.20
C LEU A 271 -15.35 -8.65 -13.76
N PRO A 272 -15.54 -7.71 -14.71
CA PRO A 272 -16.86 -7.44 -15.27
C PRO A 272 -17.47 -8.66 -15.97
N LYS A 273 -16.65 -9.52 -16.57
CA LYS A 273 -17.12 -10.77 -17.17
C LYS A 273 -17.60 -11.77 -16.12
N ILE A 274 -16.86 -11.93 -15.01
CA ILE A 274 -17.26 -12.80 -13.91
C ILE A 274 -18.58 -12.32 -13.29
N GLU A 275 -18.71 -11.01 -13.07
CA GLU A 275 -19.93 -10.42 -12.54
C GLU A 275 -21.13 -10.60 -13.48
N SER A 276 -20.92 -10.59 -14.81
CA SER A 276 -21.98 -10.86 -15.79
C SER A 276 -22.51 -12.30 -15.75
N PHE A 277 -21.77 -13.26 -15.18
CA PHE A 277 -22.23 -14.62 -14.89
C PHE A 277 -22.99 -14.74 -13.54
N GLY A 278 -23.29 -13.63 -12.87
CA GLY A 278 -24.00 -13.63 -11.59
C GLY A 278 -23.13 -14.00 -10.39
N ILE A 279 -21.81 -13.95 -10.55
CA ILE A 279 -20.84 -14.20 -9.47
C ILE A 279 -20.47 -12.83 -8.88
N ASP A 280 -20.96 -12.55 -7.68
CA ASP A 280 -20.68 -11.30 -7.00
C ASP A 280 -19.25 -11.27 -6.36
N SER A 281 -18.79 -10.06 -6.04
CA SER A 281 -17.47 -9.83 -5.44
C SER A 281 -17.26 -10.60 -4.14
N ILE A 282 -18.32 -10.88 -3.37
CA ILE A 282 -18.23 -11.61 -2.10
C ILE A 282 -17.97 -13.10 -2.35
N LYS A 283 -18.65 -13.69 -3.34
CA LYS A 283 -18.39 -15.09 -3.74
C LYS A 283 -16.98 -15.27 -4.25
N ILE A 284 -16.49 -14.31 -5.07
CA ILE A 284 -15.09 -14.32 -5.54
C ILE A 284 -14.13 -14.27 -4.36
N LEU A 285 -14.39 -13.44 -3.37
CA LEU A 285 -13.58 -13.33 -2.16
C LEU A 285 -13.61 -14.63 -1.34
N LYS A 286 -14.81 -15.25 -1.16
CA LYS A 286 -15.00 -16.51 -0.43
C LYS A 286 -14.19 -17.67 -1.05
N VAL A 287 -14.12 -17.76 -2.38
CA VAL A 287 -13.40 -18.84 -3.07
C VAL A 287 -11.92 -18.51 -3.27
N GLY A 288 -11.59 -17.25 -3.56
CA GLY A 288 -10.23 -16.85 -3.93
C GLY A 288 -9.25 -16.79 -2.74
N LEU A 289 -9.69 -16.33 -1.57
CA LEU A 289 -8.81 -16.24 -0.41
C LEU A 289 -8.21 -17.60 0.02
N PRO A 290 -8.96 -18.71 0.12
CA PRO A 290 -8.39 -20.01 0.43
C PRO A 290 -7.27 -20.45 -0.54
N ILE A 291 -7.37 -20.08 -1.83
CA ILE A 291 -6.31 -20.39 -2.81
C ILE A 291 -5.01 -19.67 -2.42
N SER A 292 -5.08 -18.43 -1.99
CA SER A 292 -3.89 -17.70 -1.52
C SER A 292 -3.28 -18.34 -0.28
N TYR A 293 -4.08 -18.92 0.62
CA TYR A 293 -3.59 -19.62 1.81
C TYR A 293 -2.86 -20.91 1.47
N ILE A 294 -3.35 -21.64 0.45
CA ILE A 294 -2.66 -22.83 -0.06
C ILE A 294 -1.29 -22.42 -0.61
N VAL A 295 -1.21 -21.37 -1.41
CA VAL A 295 0.07 -20.90 -1.95
C VAL A 295 1.01 -20.41 -0.84
N LEU A 296 0.50 -19.71 0.17
CA LEU A 296 1.28 -19.28 1.33
C LEU A 296 1.80 -20.50 2.12
N PHE A 297 0.97 -21.50 2.32
CA PHE A 297 1.41 -22.76 2.92
C PHE A 297 2.51 -23.45 2.10
N MET A 298 2.40 -23.44 0.76
CA MET A 298 3.47 -23.98 -0.11
C MET A 298 4.78 -23.19 0.05
N ILE A 299 4.74 -21.86 0.19
CA ILE A 299 5.95 -21.06 0.47
C ILE A 299 6.59 -21.54 1.77
N ILE A 300 5.80 -21.68 2.85
CA ILE A 300 6.28 -22.14 4.16
C ILE A 300 6.88 -23.53 4.09
N TYR A 301 6.16 -24.46 3.46
CA TYR A 301 6.56 -25.87 3.36
C TYR A 301 7.83 -26.08 2.53
N LEU A 302 7.94 -25.39 1.39
CA LEU A 302 9.09 -25.51 0.50
C LEU A 302 10.34 -24.75 1.02
N GLY A 303 10.16 -23.80 1.91
CA GLY A 303 11.27 -23.11 2.60
C GLY A 303 12.30 -22.56 1.61
N GLN A 304 13.51 -23.13 1.62
CA GLN A 304 14.62 -22.70 0.75
C GLN A 304 14.34 -22.82 -0.76
N LYS A 305 13.36 -23.62 -1.17
CA LYS A 305 12.93 -23.75 -2.57
C LYS A 305 11.85 -22.73 -2.96
N ALA A 306 11.35 -21.95 -2.01
CA ALA A 306 10.30 -20.97 -2.23
C ALA A 306 10.88 -19.63 -2.76
N GLY A 307 11.13 -19.57 -4.05
CA GLY A 307 11.66 -18.40 -4.76
C GLY A 307 10.58 -17.44 -5.26
N PRO A 308 10.97 -16.45 -6.10
CA PRO A 308 10.10 -15.37 -6.59
C PRO A 308 8.80 -15.82 -7.24
N THR A 309 8.83 -16.96 -7.96
CA THR A 309 7.66 -17.49 -8.66
C THR A 309 6.52 -17.82 -7.70
N LEU A 310 6.82 -18.43 -6.53
CA LEU A 310 5.80 -18.73 -5.53
C LEU A 310 5.25 -17.45 -4.87
N PHE A 311 6.10 -16.46 -4.60
CA PHE A 311 5.64 -15.17 -4.11
C PHE A 311 4.77 -14.45 -5.15
N ALA A 312 5.14 -14.47 -6.42
CA ALA A 312 4.31 -13.94 -7.50
C ALA A 312 2.95 -14.65 -7.56
N SER A 313 2.93 -15.98 -7.44
CA SER A 313 1.70 -16.80 -7.40
C SER A 313 0.85 -16.46 -6.17
N TYR A 314 1.46 -16.22 -5.01
CA TYR A 314 0.77 -15.78 -3.80
C TYR A 314 0.11 -14.42 -3.99
N ILE A 315 0.84 -13.43 -4.53
CA ILE A 315 0.30 -12.10 -4.81
C ILE A 315 -0.84 -12.18 -5.83
N LEU A 316 -0.68 -12.98 -6.89
CA LEU A 316 -1.71 -13.20 -7.90
C LEU A 316 -2.98 -13.81 -7.30
N ALA A 317 -2.85 -14.88 -6.49
CA ALA A 317 -3.99 -15.51 -5.82
C ALA A 317 -4.67 -14.55 -4.81
N SER A 318 -3.90 -13.65 -4.21
CA SER A 318 -4.37 -12.69 -3.22
C SER A 318 -5.05 -11.44 -3.81
N ILE A 319 -5.03 -11.25 -5.14
CA ILE A 319 -5.58 -10.04 -5.79
C ILE A 319 -7.07 -9.83 -5.48
N VAL A 320 -7.79 -10.92 -5.19
CA VAL A 320 -9.21 -10.90 -4.83
C VAL A 320 -9.51 -10.02 -3.61
N ILE A 321 -8.53 -9.79 -2.72
CA ILE A 321 -8.70 -8.90 -1.56
C ILE A 321 -9.02 -7.45 -1.98
N SER A 322 -8.60 -7.04 -3.16
CA SER A 322 -8.90 -5.72 -3.72
C SER A 322 -10.41 -5.46 -3.88
N LEU A 323 -11.23 -6.52 -3.94
CA LEU A 323 -12.69 -6.44 -4.05
C LEU A 323 -13.36 -5.94 -2.76
N THR A 324 -12.67 -5.96 -1.63
CA THR A 324 -13.22 -5.43 -0.37
C THR A 324 -13.52 -3.94 -0.43
N GLN A 325 -12.71 -3.14 -1.15
CA GLN A 325 -12.92 -1.70 -1.26
C GLN A 325 -14.16 -1.34 -2.11
N PRO A 326 -14.36 -1.87 -3.33
CA PRO A 326 -15.61 -1.68 -4.07
C PRO A 326 -16.83 -2.20 -3.29
N ALA A 327 -16.74 -3.34 -2.62
CA ALA A 327 -17.83 -3.89 -1.81
C ALA A 327 -18.26 -2.91 -0.70
N ILE A 328 -17.30 -2.30 0.01
CA ILE A 328 -17.58 -1.24 0.99
C ILE A 328 -18.21 -0.01 0.31
N ALA A 329 -17.67 0.44 -0.83
CA ALA A 329 -18.19 1.62 -1.51
C ALA A 329 -19.65 1.44 -1.97
N LEU A 330 -20.04 0.23 -2.38
CA LEU A 330 -21.39 -0.11 -2.82
C LEU A 330 -22.38 -0.32 -1.66
N THR A 331 -21.90 -0.64 -0.46
CA THR A 331 -22.74 -0.86 0.73
C THR A 331 -23.35 0.44 1.25
N PHE A 332 -22.71 1.58 1.01
CA PHE A 332 -23.15 2.88 1.52
C PHE A 332 -23.65 3.80 0.41
N ALA A 333 -24.57 4.71 0.76
CA ALA A 333 -25.03 5.74 -0.16
C ALA A 333 -23.87 6.58 -0.71
N LYS A 334 -23.96 7.08 -1.95
CA LYS A 334 -22.88 7.80 -2.66
C LYS A 334 -22.24 8.92 -1.85
N ASN A 335 -23.00 9.61 -1.01
CA ASN A 335 -22.52 10.71 -0.13
C ASN A 335 -21.69 10.20 1.06
N PHE A 336 -21.82 8.92 1.46
CA PHE A 336 -21.08 8.30 2.56
C PHE A 336 -19.95 7.37 2.09
N ALA A 337 -20.00 6.92 0.84
CA ALA A 337 -19.04 5.96 0.30
C ALA A 337 -17.57 6.42 0.47
N GLY A 338 -17.27 7.71 0.27
CA GLY A 338 -15.92 8.25 0.48
C GLY A 338 -15.47 8.16 1.93
N LYS A 339 -16.35 8.48 2.89
CA LYS A 339 -16.06 8.39 4.33
C LYS A 339 -15.90 6.93 4.77
N ALA A 340 -16.70 6.02 4.22
CA ALA A 340 -16.59 4.59 4.49
C ALA A 340 -15.24 4.04 3.98
N LEU A 341 -14.83 4.41 2.77
CA LEU A 341 -13.54 4.00 2.21
C LEU A 341 -12.35 4.56 3.01
N THR A 342 -12.37 5.82 3.43
CA THR A 342 -11.29 6.37 4.26
C THR A 342 -11.22 5.70 5.63
N SER A 343 -12.38 5.41 6.25
CA SER A 343 -12.43 4.64 7.50
C SER A 343 -11.91 3.21 7.31
N PHE A 344 -12.23 2.56 6.18
CA PHE A 344 -11.75 1.22 5.88
C PHE A 344 -10.24 1.19 5.62
N ASN A 345 -9.70 2.21 4.94
CA ASN A 345 -8.28 2.36 4.68
C ASN A 345 -7.44 2.46 5.96
N VAL A 346 -7.99 3.00 7.05
CA VAL A 346 -7.30 2.99 8.35
C VAL A 346 -6.96 1.55 8.75
N PHE A 347 -7.89 0.60 8.59
CA PHE A 347 -7.65 -0.81 8.92
C PHE A 347 -6.68 -1.49 7.93
N LEU A 348 -6.77 -1.17 6.63
CA LEU A 348 -5.85 -1.71 5.63
C LEU A 348 -4.39 -1.35 5.95
N PHE A 349 -4.13 -0.08 6.20
CA PHE A 349 -2.76 0.41 6.38
C PHE A 349 -2.22 0.22 7.80
N SER A 350 -3.06 0.34 8.84
CA SER A 350 -2.64 -0.07 10.19
C SER A 350 -2.38 -1.57 10.25
N GLY A 351 -3.19 -2.39 9.58
CA GLY A 351 -2.93 -3.82 9.44
C GLY A 351 -1.56 -4.10 8.81
N THR A 352 -1.18 -3.36 7.77
CA THR A 352 0.15 -3.50 7.16
C THR A 352 1.28 -3.20 8.17
N PHE A 353 1.14 -2.13 8.96
CA PHE A 353 2.09 -1.83 10.03
C PHE A 353 2.24 -2.99 11.00
N PHE A 354 1.12 -3.47 11.56
CA PHE A 354 1.15 -4.54 12.56
C PHE A 354 1.65 -5.87 11.98
N MET A 355 1.33 -6.18 10.72
CA MET A 355 1.84 -7.40 10.08
C MET A 355 3.33 -7.30 9.78
N GLN A 356 3.83 -6.13 9.31
CA GLN A 356 5.27 -5.95 9.09
C GLN A 356 6.07 -6.09 10.38
N TRP A 357 5.65 -5.41 11.42
CA TRP A 357 6.33 -5.45 12.71
C TRP A 357 6.16 -6.80 13.40
N GLY A 358 4.94 -7.36 13.40
CA GLY A 358 4.63 -8.64 14.05
C GLY A 358 5.41 -9.82 13.47
N ILE A 359 5.54 -9.91 12.15
CA ILE A 359 6.37 -10.94 11.50
C ILE A 359 7.82 -10.81 11.99
N GLY A 360 8.37 -9.61 12.04
CA GLY A 360 9.73 -9.37 12.54
C GLY A 360 9.91 -9.75 14.00
N LEU A 361 8.95 -9.40 14.87
CA LEU A 361 9.01 -9.77 16.29
C LEU A 361 8.98 -11.30 16.49
N ILE A 362 8.20 -12.03 15.70
CA ILE A 362 8.18 -13.49 15.78
C ILE A 362 9.52 -14.08 15.33
N ILE A 363 10.13 -13.53 14.26
CA ILE A 363 11.48 -13.96 13.81
C ILE A 363 12.50 -13.74 14.93
N ASP A 364 12.50 -12.55 15.55
CA ASP A 364 13.43 -12.23 16.65
C ASP A 364 13.21 -13.15 17.86
N PHE A 365 11.95 -13.41 18.22
CA PHE A 365 11.60 -14.31 19.32
C PHE A 365 12.06 -15.75 19.06
N CYS A 366 11.85 -16.27 17.86
CA CYS A 366 12.36 -17.61 17.49
C CYS A 366 13.89 -17.66 17.52
N SER A 367 14.56 -16.61 17.03
CA SER A 367 16.02 -16.51 17.09
C SER A 367 16.54 -16.44 18.53
N TYR A 368 15.83 -15.72 19.43
CA TYR A 368 16.17 -15.68 20.86
C TYR A 368 16.04 -17.05 21.53
N LEU A 369 15.09 -17.89 21.10
CA LEU A 369 14.94 -19.27 21.56
C LEU A 369 16.00 -20.24 20.96
N GLY A 370 16.92 -19.75 20.13
CA GLY A 370 17.98 -20.53 19.51
C GLY A 370 17.56 -21.31 18.25
N PHE A 371 16.41 -21.02 17.67
CA PHE A 371 16.02 -21.63 16.41
C PHE A 371 16.83 -21.09 15.23
N GLU A 372 17.05 -21.94 14.22
CA GLU A 372 17.70 -21.56 12.98
C GLU A 372 16.93 -20.46 12.24
N ARG A 373 17.65 -19.63 11.48
CA ARG A 373 17.11 -18.50 10.76
C ARG A 373 15.96 -18.90 9.81
N VAL A 374 16.15 -19.96 9.03
CA VAL A 374 15.13 -20.48 8.09
C VAL A 374 13.86 -20.86 8.83
N PHE A 375 13.99 -21.62 9.92
CA PHE A 375 12.85 -22.05 10.73
C PHE A 375 12.12 -20.85 11.36
N SER A 376 12.84 -19.84 11.83
CA SER A 376 12.25 -18.61 12.39
C SER A 376 11.36 -17.89 11.40
N TYR A 377 11.76 -17.81 10.12
CA TYR A 377 10.95 -17.25 9.04
C TYR A 377 9.72 -18.11 8.75
N GLN A 378 9.88 -19.44 8.69
CA GLN A 378 8.77 -20.37 8.46
C GLN A 378 7.72 -20.27 9.56
N VAL A 379 8.13 -20.23 10.84
CA VAL A 379 7.22 -20.06 11.99
C VAL A 379 6.47 -18.73 11.91
N SER A 380 7.15 -17.63 11.58
CA SER A 380 6.50 -16.32 11.47
C SER A 380 5.44 -16.28 10.37
N PHE A 381 5.72 -16.86 9.20
CA PHE A 381 4.77 -16.95 8.10
C PHE A 381 3.63 -17.93 8.41
N PHE A 382 3.90 -18.98 9.18
CA PHE A 382 2.87 -19.91 9.65
C PHE A 382 1.91 -19.22 10.63
N CYS A 383 2.41 -18.44 11.59
CA CYS A 383 1.58 -17.62 12.46
C CYS A 383 0.71 -16.65 11.66
N PHE A 384 1.28 -16.01 10.64
CA PHE A 384 0.52 -15.15 9.74
C PHE A 384 -0.57 -15.92 8.98
N LEU A 385 -0.29 -17.12 8.47
CA LEU A 385 -1.27 -17.99 7.82
C LEU A 385 -2.43 -18.34 8.76
N LEU A 386 -2.14 -18.68 10.02
CA LEU A 386 -3.17 -18.95 11.04
C LEU A 386 -4.07 -17.74 11.27
N LEU A 387 -3.50 -16.54 11.37
CA LEU A 387 -4.29 -15.30 11.48
C LEU A 387 -5.17 -15.08 10.25
N CYS A 388 -4.66 -15.36 9.04
CA CYS A 388 -5.45 -15.30 7.80
C CYS A 388 -6.66 -16.25 7.85
N ILE A 389 -6.45 -17.51 8.25
CA ILE A 389 -7.52 -18.50 8.37
C ILE A 389 -8.56 -18.08 9.44
N LEU A 390 -8.12 -17.56 10.58
CA LEU A 390 -9.01 -17.08 11.64
C LEU A 390 -9.86 -15.89 11.16
N SER A 391 -9.26 -14.91 10.49
CA SER A 391 -9.99 -13.75 9.97
C SER A 391 -10.98 -14.14 8.88
N TYR A 392 -10.60 -15.08 8.01
CA TYR A 392 -11.49 -15.63 7.00
C TYR A 392 -12.66 -16.41 7.61
N SER A 393 -12.40 -17.25 8.61
CA SER A 393 -13.44 -17.99 9.33
C SER A 393 -14.46 -17.05 10.00
N PHE A 394 -13.97 -15.97 10.61
CA PHE A 394 -14.84 -14.93 11.16
C PHE A 394 -15.72 -14.30 10.08
N PHE A 395 -15.16 -13.98 8.92
CA PHE A 395 -15.91 -13.41 7.79
C PHE A 395 -16.99 -14.36 7.29
N ILE A 396 -16.68 -15.65 7.10
CA ILE A 396 -17.64 -16.66 6.67
C ILE A 396 -18.78 -16.81 7.67
N LEU A 397 -18.44 -16.87 8.98
CA LEU A 397 -19.45 -17.01 10.04
C LEU A 397 -20.42 -15.81 10.11
N LYS A 398 -19.92 -14.60 9.83
CA LYS A 398 -20.75 -13.38 9.84
C LYS A 398 -21.56 -13.16 8.56
N ASN A 399 -21.20 -13.82 7.45
CA ASN A 399 -21.84 -13.67 6.14
C ASN A 399 -22.32 -15.02 5.60
N LYS A 400 -22.91 -15.86 6.45
CA LYS A 400 -23.46 -17.18 6.07
C LYS A 400 -24.64 -17.07 5.12
N ASP A 401 -25.45 -16.03 5.27
CA ASP A 401 -26.73 -15.84 4.56
C ASP A 401 -26.57 -14.98 3.30
N THR A 402 -25.36 -14.58 2.97
CA THR A 402 -24.97 -13.90 1.72
C THR A 402 -24.03 -14.82 0.92
#